data_afcbd72dcaf8fc104ae321d44ba35376
#
_entry.id   afcbd72dcaf8fc104ae321d44ba35376
#
_cell.length_a   1.000
_cell.length_b   1.000
_cell.length_c   1.000
_cell.angle_alpha   90.00
_cell.angle_beta   90.00
_cell.angle_gamma   90.00
#
_symmetry.space_group_name_H-M   'P 1'
#
loop_
_entity.id
_entity.type
_entity.pdbx_description
1 polymer ?
#
loop_
_entity_poly.entity_id
_entity_poly.type
_entity_poly.pdbx_seq_one_letter_code
_entity_poly.pdbx_strand_id
1 'polypeptide(L)'
;MHCLPVCSIRNVRSSNKNIKTALTATKRYKSSYADYVSDYYISYFAKKAGKAVVSFDVYKEGKFVQTCSISVIEKGYKFYKTVIKNVKYAGKELYYYDPFTNKTSGKLKVTPAKGYKIVSIEYSTGYNKKTGDYTYKKIKNNGKIKLIKQHKYTIKNSEGTEYESQYAYNSLFPVTQIRITLQNKKKKEKVVDYEYLYTLNRK
;
A
#
# COMPACT_ATOMS: atom_id res chain seq x y z
N MET A 1 -14.99 5.50 9.38
CA MET A 1 -16.39 5.33 9.83
C MET A 1 -16.40 4.23 10.87
N HIS A 2 -16.80 4.56 12.11
CA HIS A 2 -17.00 3.58 13.18
C HIS A 2 -18.39 2.98 13.03
N CYS A 3 -18.47 1.68 12.84
CA CYS A 3 -19.74 0.96 12.90
C CYS A 3 -19.82 0.19 14.20
N LEU A 4 -20.91 0.36 14.93
CA LEU A 4 -21.26 -0.50 16.06
C LEU A 4 -21.32 -1.97 15.61
N PRO A 5 -21.20 -2.96 16.53
CA PRO A 5 -20.90 -4.37 16.21
C PRO A 5 -21.81 -5.07 15.22
N VAL A 6 -22.91 -4.46 14.87
CA VAL A 6 -23.94 -4.97 13.97
C VAL A 6 -23.91 -4.37 12.56
N CYS A 7 -23.04 -3.40 12.29
CA CYS A 7 -22.96 -2.77 10.98
C CYS A 7 -21.81 -3.34 10.13
N SER A 8 -22.03 -3.44 8.82
CA SER A 8 -20.98 -3.76 7.84
C SER A 8 -21.13 -2.94 6.58
N ILE A 9 -19.99 -2.70 5.93
CA ILE A 9 -19.93 -2.04 4.62
C ILE A 9 -19.62 -3.08 3.56
N ARG A 10 -20.32 -3.02 2.43
CA ARG A 10 -20.17 -3.94 1.29
C ARG A 10 -20.28 -3.16 -0.03
N ASN A 11 -20.01 -3.84 -1.13
CA ASN A 11 -20.27 -3.38 -2.50
C ASN A 11 -19.67 -1.99 -2.80
N VAL A 12 -18.42 -1.76 -2.41
CA VAL A 12 -17.73 -0.50 -2.72
C VAL A 12 -17.45 -0.45 -4.22
N ARG A 13 -17.93 0.60 -4.88
CA ARG A 13 -17.84 0.77 -6.32
C ARG A 13 -17.54 2.22 -6.69
N SER A 14 -16.89 2.41 -7.83
CA SER A 14 -16.58 3.73 -8.39
C SER A 14 -17.30 3.91 -9.71
N SER A 15 -17.87 5.09 -9.93
CA SER A 15 -18.49 5.49 -11.22
C SER A 15 -17.46 5.71 -12.33
N ASN A 16 -16.17 5.75 -12.01
CA ASN A 16 -15.09 5.97 -12.96
C ASN A 16 -14.07 4.82 -12.92
N LYS A 17 -13.91 4.10 -14.03
CA LYS A 17 -12.97 2.98 -14.17
C LYS A 17 -11.49 3.33 -13.93
N ASN A 18 -11.14 4.60 -14.04
CA ASN A 18 -9.79 5.08 -13.75
C ASN A 18 -9.57 5.40 -12.27
N ILE A 19 -10.64 5.45 -11.47
CA ILE A 19 -10.58 5.62 -10.01
C ILE A 19 -11.08 4.31 -9.40
N LYS A 20 -10.14 3.51 -8.94
CA LYS A 20 -10.43 2.23 -8.31
C LYS A 20 -10.68 2.41 -6.81
N THR A 21 -11.40 1.49 -6.24
CA THR A 21 -11.70 1.45 -4.81
C THR A 21 -11.27 0.14 -4.19
N ALA A 22 -10.93 0.19 -2.91
CA ALA A 22 -10.69 -0.99 -2.09
C ALA A 22 -11.34 -0.79 -0.72
N LEU A 23 -12.00 -1.83 -0.23
CA LEU A 23 -12.57 -1.89 1.10
C LEU A 23 -11.67 -2.73 2.00
N THR A 24 -11.40 -2.21 3.19
CA THR A 24 -10.74 -2.95 4.25
C THR A 24 -11.48 -2.73 5.55
N ALA A 25 -11.45 -3.75 6.43
CA ALA A 25 -12.02 -3.66 7.75
C ALA A 25 -11.00 -4.16 8.78
N THR A 26 -10.99 -3.57 9.95
CA THR A 26 -10.30 -4.15 11.10
C THR A 26 -11.04 -5.41 11.53
N LYS A 27 -10.31 -6.35 12.15
CA LYS A 27 -10.99 -7.38 12.93
C LYS A 27 -11.73 -6.69 14.08
N ARG A 28 -12.88 -7.27 14.43
CA ARG A 28 -13.64 -6.81 15.58
C ARG A 28 -12.76 -6.72 16.83
N TYR A 29 -12.74 -5.57 17.48
CA TYR A 29 -11.93 -5.32 18.67
C TYR A 29 -12.75 -4.58 19.72
N LYS A 30 -12.39 -4.74 21.00
CA LYS A 30 -12.99 -3.99 22.09
C LYS A 30 -12.45 -2.56 22.08
N SER A 31 -13.34 -1.59 22.11
CA SER A 31 -13.02 -0.17 22.15
C SER A 31 -13.29 0.37 23.57
N SER A 32 -12.64 1.48 23.93
CA SER A 32 -12.94 2.21 25.16
C SER A 32 -14.34 2.84 25.19
N TYR A 33 -14.96 2.96 24.02
CA TYR A 33 -16.27 3.62 23.85
C TYR A 33 -17.42 2.65 23.52
N ALA A 34 -17.10 1.40 23.17
CA ALA A 34 -18.11 0.38 22.83
C ALA A 34 -17.54 -1.01 23.06
N ASP A 35 -18.40 -1.98 23.36
CA ASP A 35 -17.97 -3.35 23.67
C ASP A 35 -17.17 -4.01 22.55
N TYR A 36 -17.59 -3.79 21.31
CA TYR A 36 -16.86 -4.29 20.13
C TYR A 36 -17.16 -3.45 18.90
N VAL A 37 -16.14 -3.02 18.22
CA VAL A 37 -16.23 -2.23 16.98
C VAL A 37 -15.42 -2.86 15.84
N SER A 38 -15.78 -2.52 14.62
CA SER A 38 -14.99 -2.77 13.42
C SER A 38 -14.90 -1.48 12.64
N ASP A 39 -13.67 -1.07 12.30
CA ASP A 39 -13.45 0.07 11.44
C ASP A 39 -13.43 -0.36 9.99
N TYR A 40 -14.13 0.36 9.16
CA TYR A 40 -14.17 0.18 7.72
C TYR A 40 -13.45 1.33 7.03
N TYR A 41 -12.56 1.00 6.14
CA TYR A 41 -11.77 1.97 5.39
C TYR A 41 -12.00 1.77 3.91
N ILE A 42 -12.47 2.82 3.25
CA ILE A 42 -12.62 2.86 1.80
C ILE A 42 -11.45 3.65 1.26
N SER A 43 -10.52 2.96 0.64
CA SER A 43 -9.40 3.57 -0.08
C SER A 43 -9.77 3.72 -1.54
N TYR A 44 -9.34 4.81 -2.15
CA TYR A 44 -9.44 5.01 -3.59
C TYR A 44 -8.10 5.43 -4.16
N PHE A 45 -7.89 5.11 -5.43
CA PHE A 45 -6.68 5.47 -6.16
C PHE A 45 -7.01 5.70 -7.63
N ALA A 46 -6.43 6.74 -8.17
CA ALA A 46 -6.70 7.17 -9.54
C ALA A 46 -5.53 6.87 -10.47
N LYS A 47 -5.82 6.31 -11.63
CA LYS A 47 -4.82 6.14 -12.71
C LYS A 47 -4.63 7.42 -13.53
N LYS A 48 -5.62 8.30 -13.50
CA LYS A 48 -5.63 9.59 -14.19
C LYS A 48 -6.46 10.58 -13.40
N ALA A 49 -6.18 11.86 -13.58
CA ALA A 49 -7.03 12.93 -13.09
C ALA A 49 -8.48 12.71 -13.53
N GLY A 50 -9.42 13.04 -12.66
CA GLY A 50 -10.83 12.89 -12.96
C GLY A 50 -11.72 12.99 -11.73
N LYS A 51 -13.01 12.83 -11.96
CA LYS A 51 -14.05 12.83 -10.93
C LYS A 51 -14.68 11.44 -10.87
N ALA A 52 -15.09 11.01 -9.70
CA ALA A 52 -15.90 9.82 -9.50
C ALA A 52 -16.84 10.00 -8.32
N VAL A 53 -17.95 9.28 -8.36
CA VAL A 53 -18.76 8.99 -7.18
C VAL A 53 -18.36 7.59 -6.70
N VAL A 54 -17.84 7.52 -5.49
CA VAL A 54 -17.56 6.25 -4.82
C VAL A 54 -18.76 5.95 -3.93
N SER A 55 -19.44 4.84 -4.20
CA SER A 55 -20.61 4.41 -3.44
C SER A 55 -20.35 3.08 -2.74
N PHE A 56 -21.06 2.88 -1.63
CA PHE A 56 -20.97 1.66 -0.82
C PHE A 56 -22.29 1.42 -0.09
N ASP A 57 -22.57 0.17 0.19
CA ASP A 57 -23.80 -0.25 0.84
C ASP A 57 -23.55 -0.50 2.33
N VAL A 58 -24.42 0.03 3.17
CA VAL A 58 -24.39 -0.14 4.64
C VAL A 58 -25.43 -1.20 5.00
N TYR A 59 -24.99 -2.16 5.82
CA TYR A 59 -25.83 -3.22 6.37
C TYR A 59 -25.82 -3.14 7.89
N LYS A 60 -26.96 -3.37 8.52
CA LYS A 60 -27.12 -3.53 9.96
C LYS A 60 -27.73 -4.92 10.21
N GLU A 61 -27.10 -5.72 11.07
CA GLU A 61 -27.54 -7.10 11.37
C GLU A 61 -27.79 -7.96 10.12
N GLY A 62 -26.91 -7.76 9.11
CA GLY A 62 -27.03 -8.46 7.84
C GLY A 62 -28.07 -7.93 6.86
N LYS A 63 -28.94 -7.00 7.28
CA LYS A 63 -29.98 -6.37 6.45
C LYS A 63 -29.44 -5.09 5.81
N PHE A 64 -29.74 -4.88 4.54
CA PHE A 64 -29.41 -3.64 3.84
C PHE A 64 -30.15 -2.46 4.49
N VAL A 65 -29.43 -1.36 4.70
CA VAL A 65 -29.95 -0.12 5.26
C VAL A 65 -30.04 0.95 4.19
N GLN A 66 -28.90 1.29 3.59
CA GLN A 66 -28.82 2.35 2.58
C GLN A 66 -27.54 2.25 1.76
N THR A 67 -27.54 2.90 0.61
CA THR A 67 -26.32 3.19 -0.15
C THR A 67 -25.82 4.59 0.20
N CYS A 68 -24.57 4.69 0.61
CA CYS A 68 -23.88 5.97 0.81
C CYS A 68 -22.97 6.25 -0.38
N SER A 69 -22.67 7.54 -0.62
CA SER A 69 -21.74 7.94 -1.67
C SER A 69 -20.88 9.14 -1.28
N ILE A 70 -19.68 9.19 -1.88
CA ILE A 70 -18.69 10.25 -1.69
C ILE A 70 -18.23 10.71 -3.06
N SER A 71 -18.22 12.02 -3.31
CA SER A 71 -17.61 12.60 -4.52
C SER A 71 -16.10 12.68 -4.33
N VAL A 72 -15.38 12.09 -5.26
CA VAL A 72 -13.91 12.09 -5.29
C VAL A 72 -13.43 12.87 -6.51
N ILE A 73 -12.55 13.84 -6.28
CA ILE A 73 -11.91 14.62 -7.34
C ILE A 73 -10.39 14.41 -7.24
N GLU A 74 -9.83 13.76 -8.26
CA GLU A 74 -8.40 13.59 -8.41
C GLU A 74 -7.88 14.64 -9.41
N LYS A 75 -7.04 15.54 -8.92
CA LYS A 75 -6.50 16.65 -9.75
C LYS A 75 -5.37 16.24 -10.69
N GLY A 76 -4.83 15.04 -10.50
CA GLY A 76 -3.68 14.53 -11.24
C GLY A 76 -2.39 15.26 -10.87
N TYR A 77 -1.46 14.52 -10.29
CA TYR A 77 -0.09 15.02 -10.10
C TYR A 77 0.76 14.59 -11.27
N LYS A 78 1.43 15.52 -11.94
CA LYS A 78 2.56 15.19 -12.79
C LYS A 78 3.72 14.82 -11.87
N PHE A 79 3.88 13.53 -11.63
CA PHE A 79 5.00 13.04 -10.85
C PHE A 79 6.24 13.00 -11.75
N TYR A 80 7.15 13.91 -11.56
CA TYR A 80 8.43 13.90 -12.25
C TYR A 80 9.37 12.95 -11.52
N LYS A 81 9.46 11.69 -11.98
CA LYS A 81 10.57 10.82 -11.60
C LYS A 81 11.81 11.30 -12.32
N THR A 82 12.64 12.04 -11.61
CA THR A 82 13.87 12.63 -12.19
C THR A 82 14.95 11.59 -12.45
N VAL A 83 14.96 10.49 -11.70
CA VAL A 83 16.04 9.48 -11.71
C VAL A 83 15.60 8.10 -12.18
N ILE A 84 14.30 7.80 -12.16
CA ILE A 84 13.71 6.55 -12.62
C ILE A 84 12.70 6.83 -13.74
N LYS A 85 12.82 6.11 -14.87
CA LYS A 85 11.83 6.19 -15.96
C LYS A 85 10.56 5.42 -15.60
N ASN A 86 10.70 4.16 -15.17
CA ASN A 86 9.58 3.36 -14.68
C ASN A 86 10.05 2.19 -13.79
N VAL A 87 9.11 1.69 -13.00
CA VAL A 87 9.24 0.45 -12.26
C VAL A 87 8.07 -0.46 -12.67
N LYS A 88 8.34 -1.73 -12.96
CA LYS A 88 7.32 -2.74 -13.26
C LYS A 88 7.38 -3.87 -12.26
N TYR A 89 6.22 -4.30 -11.78
CA TYR A 89 6.08 -5.47 -10.95
C TYR A 89 5.09 -6.45 -11.57
N ALA A 90 5.49 -7.73 -11.68
CA ALA A 90 4.68 -8.78 -12.30
C ALA A 90 4.12 -8.37 -13.70
N GLY A 91 4.92 -7.64 -14.48
CA GLY A 91 4.58 -7.16 -15.82
C GLY A 91 3.80 -5.85 -15.86
N LYS A 92 3.21 -5.40 -14.75
CA LYS A 92 2.49 -4.12 -14.67
C LYS A 92 3.42 -3.00 -14.26
N GLU A 93 3.27 -1.84 -14.87
CA GLU A 93 3.93 -0.62 -14.43
C GLU A 93 3.35 -0.15 -13.11
N LEU A 94 4.24 0.20 -12.17
CA LEU A 94 3.86 0.81 -10.91
C LEU A 94 3.73 2.30 -11.14
N TYR A 95 2.56 2.80 -10.80
CA TYR A 95 2.31 4.23 -10.74
C TYR A 95 2.22 4.63 -9.27
N TYR A 96 2.66 5.81 -8.95
CA TYR A 96 2.45 6.38 -7.62
C TYR A 96 0.98 6.29 -7.16
N TYR A 97 0.06 6.32 -8.11
CA TYR A 97 -1.39 6.27 -7.89
C TYR A 97 -1.99 4.86 -7.89
N ASP A 98 -1.26 3.84 -8.30
CA ASP A 98 -1.73 2.45 -8.31
C ASP A 98 -0.63 1.50 -7.80
N PRO A 99 -0.17 1.68 -6.54
CA PRO A 99 0.84 0.80 -5.94
C PRO A 99 0.26 -0.52 -5.45
N PHE A 100 -0.99 -0.84 -5.77
CA PHE A 100 -1.72 -1.98 -5.26
C PHE A 100 -1.63 -3.19 -6.18
N THR A 101 -1.49 -4.37 -5.57
CA THR A 101 -1.41 -5.63 -6.30
C THR A 101 -2.04 -6.80 -5.54
N ASN A 102 -2.69 -7.71 -6.28
CA ASN A 102 -3.10 -9.01 -5.79
C ASN A 102 -2.01 -10.08 -5.92
N LYS A 103 -0.90 -9.75 -6.63
CA LYS A 103 0.21 -10.68 -6.83
C LYS A 103 1.14 -10.65 -5.63
N THR A 104 1.25 -11.75 -4.92
CA THR A 104 2.15 -11.87 -3.74
C THR A 104 3.60 -12.20 -4.11
N SER A 105 3.86 -12.54 -5.37
CA SER A 105 5.21 -12.69 -5.90
C SER A 105 5.27 -12.32 -7.38
N GLY A 106 6.39 -11.79 -7.83
CA GLY A 106 6.56 -11.37 -9.22
C GLY A 106 7.96 -10.84 -9.52
N LYS A 107 8.26 -10.66 -10.80
CA LYS A 107 9.51 -10.02 -11.23
C LYS A 107 9.40 -8.50 -11.05
N LEU A 108 10.45 -7.92 -10.48
CA LEU A 108 10.59 -6.47 -10.32
C LEU A 108 11.62 -5.96 -11.34
N LYS A 109 11.17 -5.08 -12.24
CA LYS A 109 12.01 -4.46 -13.27
C LYS A 109 12.05 -2.96 -13.08
N VAL A 110 13.24 -2.41 -12.93
CA VAL A 110 13.50 -0.97 -12.83
C VAL A 110 14.15 -0.49 -14.12
N THR A 111 13.64 0.59 -14.68
CA THR A 111 14.26 1.27 -15.82
C THR A 111 14.74 2.65 -15.36
N PRO A 112 16.04 2.90 -15.32
CA PRO A 112 16.56 4.21 -14.91
C PRO A 112 16.24 5.27 -15.97
N ALA A 113 16.17 6.52 -15.55
CA ALA A 113 16.09 7.67 -16.46
C ALA A 113 17.40 7.82 -17.25
N LYS A 114 17.34 8.57 -18.36
CA LYS A 114 18.54 8.90 -19.17
C LYS A 114 19.59 9.56 -18.28
N GLY A 115 20.83 9.11 -18.37
CA GLY A 115 21.95 9.62 -17.58
C GLY A 115 22.17 8.94 -16.24
N TYR A 116 21.32 7.99 -15.84
CA TYR A 116 21.47 7.20 -14.62
C TYR A 116 21.76 5.74 -14.89
N LYS A 117 22.39 5.06 -13.93
CA LYS A 117 22.55 3.63 -13.88
C LYS A 117 22.10 3.09 -12.52
N ILE A 118 21.60 1.87 -12.50
CA ILE A 118 21.24 1.18 -11.26
C ILE A 118 22.52 0.70 -10.57
N VAL A 119 22.63 1.02 -9.27
CA VAL A 119 23.70 0.52 -8.38
C VAL A 119 23.20 -0.68 -7.59
N SER A 120 22.01 -0.55 -6.98
CA SER A 120 21.37 -1.66 -6.26
C SER A 120 19.84 -1.53 -6.31
N ILE A 121 19.19 -2.69 -6.20
CA ILE A 121 17.76 -2.80 -5.94
C ILE A 121 17.61 -3.70 -4.73
N GLU A 122 16.85 -3.25 -3.75
CA GLU A 122 16.57 -3.97 -2.53
C GLU A 122 15.07 -3.89 -2.24
N TYR A 123 14.53 -4.91 -1.60
CA TYR A 123 13.13 -4.92 -1.18
C TYR A 123 13.00 -5.38 0.26
N SER A 124 12.03 -4.85 0.98
CA SER A 124 11.80 -5.23 2.37
C SER A 124 11.20 -6.63 2.45
N THR A 125 11.74 -7.43 3.37
CA THR A 125 11.31 -8.81 3.63
C THR A 125 10.62 -8.97 4.99
N GLY A 126 10.67 -7.95 5.82
CA GLY A 126 10.12 -7.92 7.16
C GLY A 126 10.72 -6.79 7.98
N TYR A 127 10.72 -6.96 9.27
CA TYR A 127 11.27 -6.01 10.25
C TYR A 127 12.30 -6.64 11.16
N ASN A 128 13.25 -5.83 11.58
CA ASN A 128 14.06 -6.12 12.74
C ASN A 128 13.18 -5.93 13.99
N LYS A 129 12.92 -6.99 14.75
CA LYS A 129 12.07 -6.96 15.93
C LYS A 129 12.61 -6.07 17.08
N LYS A 130 13.93 -5.78 17.08
CA LYS A 130 14.57 -4.93 18.09
C LYS A 130 14.47 -3.45 17.77
N THR A 131 14.63 -3.08 16.49
CA THR A 131 14.68 -1.67 16.07
C THR A 131 13.42 -1.18 15.39
N GLY A 132 12.56 -2.08 14.93
CA GLY A 132 11.38 -1.72 14.12
C GLY A 132 11.71 -1.35 12.68
N ASP A 133 12.98 -1.42 12.27
CA ASP A 133 13.40 -1.06 10.92
C ASP A 133 13.10 -2.15 9.90
N TYR A 134 12.90 -1.77 8.66
CA TYR A 134 12.79 -2.73 7.56
C TYR A 134 14.08 -3.54 7.39
N THR A 135 13.93 -4.84 7.27
CA THR A 135 15.00 -5.71 6.78
C THR A 135 14.94 -5.83 5.27
N TYR A 136 16.06 -5.68 4.60
CA TYR A 136 16.12 -5.65 3.13
C TYR A 136 16.89 -6.84 2.57
N LYS A 137 16.46 -7.28 1.40
CA LYS A 137 17.17 -8.26 0.57
C LYS A 137 17.49 -7.64 -0.79
N LYS A 138 18.78 -7.75 -1.19
CA LYS A 138 19.27 -7.31 -2.49
C LYS A 138 18.82 -8.26 -3.60
N ILE A 139 18.47 -7.72 -4.77
CA ILE A 139 18.11 -8.49 -5.95
C ILE A 139 18.77 -7.94 -7.21
N LYS A 140 18.89 -8.80 -8.24
CA LYS A 140 19.20 -8.36 -9.60
C LYS A 140 17.98 -7.69 -10.22
N ASN A 141 18.20 -6.72 -11.13
CA ASN A 141 17.11 -6.14 -11.91
C ASN A 141 16.37 -7.24 -12.69
N ASN A 142 15.06 -7.18 -12.75
CA ASN A 142 14.17 -8.22 -13.26
C ASN A 142 14.17 -9.53 -12.44
N GLY A 143 14.69 -9.50 -11.20
CA GLY A 143 14.61 -10.60 -10.26
C GLY A 143 13.20 -10.78 -9.69
N LYS A 144 12.90 -12.01 -9.24
CA LYS A 144 11.62 -12.34 -8.58
C LYS A 144 11.68 -11.98 -7.11
N ILE A 145 10.68 -11.24 -6.63
CA ILE A 145 10.50 -10.91 -5.20
C ILE A 145 9.22 -11.55 -4.68
N LYS A 146 9.18 -11.75 -3.36
CA LYS A 146 7.97 -12.11 -2.61
C LYS A 146 7.56 -10.91 -1.77
N LEU A 147 6.29 -10.49 -1.87
CA LEU A 147 5.79 -9.37 -1.10
C LEU A 147 5.45 -9.78 0.33
N ILE A 148 5.55 -8.81 1.23
CA ILE A 148 5.08 -8.95 2.60
C ILE A 148 3.56 -9.15 2.58
N LYS A 149 3.08 -10.15 3.32
CA LYS A 149 1.65 -10.47 3.42
C LYS A 149 1.06 -10.04 4.76
N GLN A 150 1.91 -9.88 5.76
CA GLN A 150 1.53 -9.47 7.09
C GLN A 150 1.57 -7.96 7.19
N HIS A 151 0.50 -7.32 7.63
CA HIS A 151 0.46 -5.86 7.76
C HIS A 151 0.73 -5.36 9.18
N LYS A 152 0.77 -6.28 10.14
CA LYS A 152 1.15 -6.02 11.52
C LYS A 152 2.36 -6.84 11.91
N TYR A 153 3.12 -6.35 12.85
CA TYR A 153 4.27 -7.03 13.43
C TYR A 153 4.32 -6.71 14.92
N THR A 154 4.90 -7.63 15.68
CA THR A 154 5.12 -7.44 17.10
C THR A 154 6.51 -6.93 17.35
N ILE A 155 6.64 -5.87 18.11
CA ILE A 155 7.92 -5.35 18.61
C ILE A 155 7.93 -5.37 20.13
N LYS A 156 9.13 -5.47 20.69
CA LYS A 156 9.35 -5.34 22.14
C LYS A 156 9.88 -3.95 22.44
N ASN A 157 9.30 -3.28 23.40
CA ASN A 157 9.87 -2.04 23.93
C ASN A 157 11.10 -2.32 24.82
N SER A 158 11.76 -1.29 25.31
CA SER A 158 12.91 -1.39 26.22
C SER A 158 12.61 -2.15 27.51
N GLU A 159 11.36 -2.22 27.93
CA GLU A 159 10.89 -2.91 29.14
C GLU A 159 10.52 -4.38 28.88
N GLY A 160 10.65 -4.84 27.64
CA GLY A 160 10.31 -6.20 27.24
C GLY A 160 8.84 -6.43 26.93
N THR A 161 7.99 -5.40 27.03
CA THR A 161 6.56 -5.50 26.70
C THR A 161 6.38 -5.62 25.20
N GLU A 162 5.61 -6.62 24.77
CA GLU A 162 5.28 -6.83 23.36
C GLU A 162 4.06 -6.00 22.97
N TYR A 163 4.13 -5.35 21.82
CA TYR A 163 2.98 -4.66 21.23
C TYR A 163 2.94 -4.82 19.72
N GLU A 164 1.74 -4.80 19.17
CA GLU A 164 1.53 -4.83 17.73
C GLU A 164 1.79 -3.45 17.10
N SER A 165 2.46 -3.45 15.97
CA SER A 165 2.63 -2.28 15.14
C SER A 165 2.34 -2.61 13.67
N GLN A 166 2.18 -1.58 12.85
CA GLN A 166 1.92 -1.71 11.42
C GLN A 166 3.18 -1.47 10.61
N TYR A 167 3.32 -2.17 9.48
CA TYR A 167 4.47 -2.05 8.57
C TYR A 167 4.64 -0.67 7.94
N ALA A 168 3.59 0.11 7.83
CA ALA A 168 3.67 1.51 7.51
C ALA A 168 2.68 2.23 8.41
N TYR A 169 3.09 3.36 8.93
CA TYR A 169 2.23 4.20 9.74
C TYR A 169 0.96 4.52 8.94
N ASN A 170 -0.21 4.25 9.53
CA ASN A 170 -1.53 4.39 8.89
C ASN A 170 -1.80 3.52 7.66
N SER A 171 -0.99 2.50 7.38
CA SER A 171 -1.30 1.56 6.31
C SER A 171 -2.16 0.40 6.80
N LEU A 172 -3.26 0.18 6.09
CA LEU A 172 -4.18 -0.94 6.32
C LEU A 172 -3.83 -2.17 5.48
N PHE A 173 -2.85 -2.03 4.60
CA PHE A 173 -2.39 -3.07 3.71
C PHE A 173 -0.97 -3.48 4.04
N PRO A 174 -0.59 -4.75 3.84
CA PRO A 174 0.80 -5.15 3.86
C PRO A 174 1.60 -4.35 2.83
N VAL A 175 2.71 -3.78 3.26
CA VAL A 175 3.56 -2.92 2.44
C VAL A 175 4.91 -3.57 2.24
N THR A 176 5.33 -3.67 0.99
CA THR A 176 6.71 -4.00 0.64
C THR A 176 7.38 -2.75 0.10
N GLN A 177 8.37 -2.24 0.82
CA GLN A 177 9.17 -1.11 0.38
C GLN A 177 10.29 -1.60 -0.55
N ILE A 178 10.47 -0.90 -1.68
CA ILE A 178 11.56 -1.14 -2.63
C ILE A 178 12.49 0.06 -2.56
N ARG A 179 13.75 -0.20 -2.27
CA ARG A 179 14.82 0.80 -2.21
C ARG A 179 15.69 0.65 -3.45
N ILE A 180 15.82 1.70 -4.24
CA ILE A 180 16.55 1.71 -5.51
C ILE A 180 17.65 2.74 -5.41
N THR A 181 18.90 2.28 -5.44
CA THR A 181 20.06 3.17 -5.51
C THR A 181 20.49 3.34 -6.95
N LEU A 182 20.52 4.58 -7.42
CA LEU A 182 20.96 4.97 -8.75
C LEU A 182 22.21 5.84 -8.66
N GLN A 183 22.95 5.89 -9.74
CA GLN A 183 24.11 6.77 -9.87
C GLN A 183 24.03 7.59 -11.15
N ASN A 184 24.22 8.89 -11.04
CA ASN A 184 24.42 9.75 -12.19
C ASN A 184 25.73 9.37 -12.90
N LYS A 185 25.66 9.07 -14.20
CA LYS A 185 26.83 8.61 -14.97
C LYS A 185 27.92 9.66 -15.11
N LYS A 186 27.54 10.95 -15.19
CA LYS A 186 28.47 12.07 -15.31
C LYS A 186 29.03 12.50 -13.95
N LYS A 187 28.17 12.91 -13.04
CA LYS A 187 28.57 13.48 -11.73
C LYS A 187 28.99 12.43 -10.70
N LYS A 188 28.69 11.12 -10.94
CA LYS A 188 28.97 10.00 -10.03
C LYS A 188 28.19 10.06 -8.70
N GLU A 189 27.33 11.05 -8.51
CA GLU A 189 26.47 11.19 -7.34
C GLU A 189 25.46 10.03 -7.27
N LYS A 190 25.24 9.51 -6.06
CA LYS A 190 24.24 8.46 -5.80
C LYS A 190 22.96 9.09 -5.28
N VAL A 191 21.84 8.56 -5.74
CA VAL A 191 20.49 8.93 -5.29
C VAL A 191 19.76 7.67 -4.90
N VAL A 192 19.04 7.70 -3.79
CA VAL A 192 18.18 6.61 -3.34
C VAL A 192 16.73 7.02 -3.57
N ASP A 193 15.99 6.17 -4.26
CA ASP A 193 14.55 6.34 -4.49
C ASP A 193 13.80 5.16 -3.87
N TYR A 194 12.58 5.43 -3.41
CA TYR A 194 11.74 4.46 -2.73
C TYR A 194 10.42 4.28 -3.49
N GLU A 195 10.04 3.01 -3.67
CA GLU A 195 8.75 2.62 -4.20
C GLU A 195 8.04 1.72 -3.19
N TYR A 196 6.73 1.76 -3.20
CA TYR A 196 5.91 1.00 -2.28
C TYR A 196 4.94 0.11 -3.04
N LEU A 197 4.82 -1.14 -2.62
CA LEU A 197 3.86 -2.10 -3.13
C LEU A 197 2.92 -2.53 -2.00
N TYR A 198 1.64 -2.29 -2.20
CA TYR A 198 0.60 -2.66 -1.25
C TYR A 198 -0.08 -3.95 -1.71
N THR A 199 -0.05 -4.97 -0.85
CA THR A 199 -0.67 -6.27 -1.15
C THR A 199 -2.13 -6.27 -0.71
N LEU A 200 -3.06 -6.44 -1.66
CA LEU A 200 -4.49 -6.50 -1.38
C LEU A 200 -4.91 -7.84 -0.75
N ASN A 201 -4.15 -8.92 -1.01
CA ASN A 201 -4.40 -10.22 -0.40
C ASN A 201 -3.82 -10.25 1.01
N ARG A 202 -4.70 -10.27 1.98
CA ARG A 202 -4.39 -10.44 3.40
C ARG A 202 -4.48 -11.91 3.80
N LYS A 203 -3.62 -12.31 4.66
CA LYS A 203 -3.83 -13.48 5.53
C LYS A 203 -4.33 -13.01 6.88
#